data_eb20ca2c18e568bd51f260e8d4336aae
#
_entry.id   eb20ca2c18e568bd51f260e8d4336aae
#
_cell.length_a   1.000
_cell.length_b   1.000
_cell.length_c   1.000
_cell.angle_alpha   90.00
_cell.angle_beta   90.00
_cell.angle_gamma   90.00
#
_symmetry.space_group_name_H-M   'P 1'
#
loop_
_entity.id
_entity.type
_entity.pdbx_description
1 polymer ?
#
loop_
_entity_poly.entity_id
_entity_poly.type
_entity_poly.pdbx_seq_one_letter_code
_entity_poly.pdbx_strand_id
1 'polypeptide(L)'
;MYKSQASVRLFVESDCEDTAFTAKIMEVTPEGKAYNIRSSIATLEQGKTEAGAYEPGSVAEVQITMWNIVYTIPKGSRIRVDVSSSDFPQYHVHSNQKGLWSEKTENKIAHQTIHMGGEAASCVILPLMKKQ
;
A
#
# COMPACT_ATOMS: atom_id res chain seq x y z
N MET A 1 1.03 -11.60 -22.04
CA MET A 1 0.26 -11.64 -20.78
C MET A 1 0.05 -10.19 -20.33
N TYR A 2 -1.14 -9.68 -20.43
CA TYR A 2 -1.46 -8.33 -19.96
C TYR A 2 -1.52 -8.36 -18.44
N LYS A 3 -0.55 -7.75 -17.79
CA LYS A 3 -0.61 -7.53 -16.34
C LYS A 3 -1.57 -6.36 -16.08
N SER A 4 -2.82 -6.66 -15.83
CA SER A 4 -3.86 -5.68 -15.45
C SER A 4 -3.86 -5.39 -13.95
N GLN A 5 -2.69 -5.44 -13.31
CA GLN A 5 -2.54 -5.19 -11.88
C GLN A 5 -2.09 -3.76 -11.64
N ALA A 6 -2.92 -3.00 -10.95
CA ALA A 6 -2.47 -1.76 -10.35
C ALA A 6 -1.51 -2.07 -9.19
N SER A 7 -0.57 -1.17 -8.93
CA SER A 7 0.31 -1.26 -7.77
C SER A 7 0.57 0.12 -7.17
N VAL A 8 0.92 0.13 -5.90
CA VAL A 8 1.36 1.32 -5.18
C VAL A 8 2.80 1.08 -4.74
N ARG A 9 3.69 1.96 -5.15
CA ARG A 9 5.09 1.94 -4.76
C ARG A 9 5.33 3.03 -3.74
N LEU A 10 5.71 2.66 -2.54
CA LEU A 10 5.95 3.55 -1.41
C LEU A 10 7.43 3.55 -1.07
N PHE A 11 7.97 4.74 -0.83
CA PHE A 11 9.24 4.92 -0.13
C PHE A 11 8.93 5.30 1.31
N VAL A 12 9.32 4.43 2.24
CA VAL A 12 8.89 4.50 3.64
C VAL A 12 10.07 4.40 4.60
N GLU A 13 9.87 4.96 5.78
CA GLU A 13 10.72 4.73 6.95
C GLU A 13 9.85 4.29 8.11
N SER A 14 10.38 3.46 8.99
CA SER A 14 9.77 3.08 10.26
C SER A 14 10.85 2.94 11.34
N ASP A 15 10.50 3.25 12.57
CA ASP A 15 11.34 3.00 13.75
C ASP A 15 11.20 1.56 14.27
N CYS A 16 10.37 0.73 13.64
CA CYS A 16 10.17 -0.68 13.95
C CYS A 16 10.85 -1.60 12.93
N GLU A 17 11.21 -2.80 13.35
CA GLU A 17 11.86 -3.82 12.49
C GLU A 17 10.96 -4.33 11.37
N ASP A 18 9.65 -4.35 11.60
CA ASP A 18 8.62 -4.67 10.62
C ASP A 18 7.34 -3.88 10.92
N THR A 19 6.56 -3.61 9.88
CA THR A 19 5.26 -2.94 9.96
C THR A 19 4.48 -3.20 8.67
N ALA A 20 3.19 -2.89 8.68
CA ALA A 20 2.35 -3.05 7.50
C ALA A 20 1.93 -1.71 6.90
N PHE A 21 1.78 -1.71 5.58
CA PHE A 21 1.15 -0.63 4.82
C PHE A 21 0.02 -1.19 3.99
N THR A 22 -1.15 -0.59 4.10
CA THR A 22 -2.32 -0.90 3.27
C THR A 22 -2.51 0.21 2.24
N ALA A 23 -2.97 -0.16 1.06
CA ALA A 23 -3.38 0.79 0.05
C ALA A 23 -4.77 0.44 -0.47
N LYS A 24 -5.60 1.45 -0.64
CA LYS A 24 -6.97 1.33 -1.13
C LYS A 24 -7.18 2.28 -2.30
N ILE A 25 -7.59 1.74 -3.45
CA ILE A 25 -7.94 2.51 -4.63
C ILE A 25 -9.45 2.66 -4.67
N MET A 26 -9.92 3.89 -4.82
CA MET A 26 -11.33 4.25 -4.83
C MET A 26 -11.67 5.13 -6.02
N GLU A 27 -12.93 5.05 -6.45
CA GLU A 27 -13.57 6.07 -7.28
C GLU A 27 -14.26 7.09 -6.38
N VAL A 28 -14.06 8.38 -6.64
CA VAL A 28 -14.83 9.45 -6.04
C VAL A 28 -15.69 10.09 -7.11
N THR A 29 -17.01 9.98 -6.95
CA THR A 29 -17.99 10.53 -7.90
C THR A 29 -18.01 12.06 -7.86
N PRO A 30 -18.61 12.73 -8.87
CA PRO A 30 -18.79 14.19 -8.84
C PRO A 30 -19.54 14.70 -7.60
N GLU A 31 -20.43 13.89 -7.04
CA GLU A 31 -21.21 14.19 -5.81
C GLU A 31 -20.41 13.96 -4.52
N GLY A 32 -19.15 13.48 -4.66
CA GLY A 32 -18.25 13.25 -3.53
C GLY A 32 -18.39 11.89 -2.84
N LYS A 33 -19.17 10.95 -3.40
CA LYS A 33 -19.26 9.59 -2.88
C LYS A 33 -18.03 8.79 -3.27
N ALA A 34 -17.42 8.08 -2.31
CA ALA A 34 -16.27 7.24 -2.53
C ALA A 34 -16.65 5.76 -2.55
N TYR A 35 -16.26 5.05 -3.61
CA TYR A 35 -16.49 3.62 -3.78
C TYR A 35 -15.15 2.89 -3.83
N ASN A 36 -15.01 1.86 -3.00
CA ASN A 36 -13.80 1.02 -2.99
C ASN A 36 -13.74 0.17 -4.27
N ILE A 37 -12.62 0.27 -5.00
CA ILE A 37 -12.35 -0.57 -6.16
C ILE A 37 -11.54 -1.78 -5.73
N ARG A 38 -10.40 -1.55 -5.08
CA ARG A 38 -9.49 -2.60 -4.62
C ARG A 38 -8.63 -2.12 -3.47
N SER A 39 -8.29 -3.03 -2.56
CA SER A 39 -7.30 -2.82 -1.51
C SER A 39 -6.31 -3.97 -1.46
N SER A 40 -5.13 -3.70 -0.92
CA SER A 40 -4.09 -4.69 -0.67
C SER A 40 -3.20 -4.23 0.47
N ILE A 41 -2.33 -5.14 0.93
CA ILE A 41 -1.42 -4.92 2.04
C ILE A 41 -0.03 -5.46 1.69
N ALA A 42 1.01 -4.83 2.22
CA ALA A 42 2.35 -5.36 2.27
C ALA A 42 3.02 -5.00 3.60
N THR A 43 3.87 -5.88 4.10
CA THR A 43 4.74 -5.59 5.24
C THR A 43 6.13 -5.18 4.75
N LEU A 44 6.95 -4.57 5.60
CA LEU A 44 8.34 -4.29 5.28
C LEU A 44 9.12 -5.58 4.96
N GLU A 45 8.84 -6.65 5.70
CA GLU A 45 9.52 -7.94 5.50
C GLU A 45 9.20 -8.56 4.13
N GLN A 46 7.95 -8.49 3.67
CA GLN A 46 7.49 -9.16 2.45
C GLN A 46 7.38 -8.24 1.23
N GLY A 47 7.15 -6.96 1.44
CA GLY A 47 6.88 -5.99 0.37
C GLY A 47 8.09 -5.15 -0.03
N LYS A 48 9.17 -5.21 0.74
CA LYS A 48 10.42 -4.50 0.43
C LYS A 48 11.05 -5.06 -0.85
N THR A 49 11.42 -4.18 -1.77
CA THR A 49 12.00 -4.58 -3.06
C THR A 49 13.45 -5.02 -2.96
N GLU A 50 14.19 -4.51 -1.99
CA GLU A 50 15.57 -4.91 -1.71
C GLU A 50 15.62 -6.15 -0.83
N ALA A 51 16.57 -7.04 -1.09
CA ALA A 51 16.81 -8.23 -0.29
C ALA A 51 17.36 -7.89 1.10
N GLY A 52 17.11 -8.78 2.07
CA GLY A 52 17.61 -8.65 3.44
C GLY A 52 16.59 -8.08 4.41
N ALA A 53 16.93 -8.10 5.70
CA ALA A 53 16.08 -7.55 6.74
C ALA A 53 15.99 -6.01 6.63
N TYR A 54 14.86 -5.45 7.05
CA TYR A 54 14.73 -4.01 7.14
C TYR A 54 15.52 -3.49 8.35
N GLU A 55 16.24 -2.40 8.15
CA GLU A 55 16.94 -1.69 9.21
C GLU A 55 16.09 -0.48 9.66
N PRO A 56 15.65 -0.44 10.94
CA PRO A 56 14.85 0.67 11.45
C PRO A 56 15.49 2.04 11.20
N GLY A 57 14.71 2.99 10.72
CA GLY A 57 15.17 4.34 10.37
C GLY A 57 15.80 4.47 8.99
N SER A 58 15.90 3.39 8.21
CA SER A 58 16.33 3.48 6.80
C SER A 58 15.15 3.69 5.87
N VAL A 59 15.39 4.26 4.69
CA VAL A 59 14.38 4.37 3.62
C VAL A 59 14.31 3.04 2.88
N ALA A 60 13.11 2.47 2.79
CA ALA A 60 12.84 1.25 2.03
C ALA A 60 11.79 1.50 0.95
N GLU A 61 11.95 0.87 -0.20
CA GLU A 61 10.91 0.80 -1.23
C GLU A 61 10.02 -0.42 -0.97
N VAL A 62 8.72 -0.18 -0.80
CA VAL A 62 7.70 -1.21 -0.61
C VAL A 62 6.73 -1.18 -1.78
N GLN A 63 6.47 -2.34 -2.36
CA GLN A 63 5.49 -2.48 -3.44
C GLN A 63 4.25 -3.21 -2.95
N ILE A 64 3.10 -2.53 -3.06
CA ILE A 64 1.78 -3.10 -2.76
C ILE A 64 1.11 -3.40 -4.09
N THR A 65 1.04 -4.69 -4.45
CA THR A 65 0.40 -5.13 -5.70
C THR A 65 -1.06 -5.44 -5.44
N MET A 66 -1.94 -4.85 -6.26
CA MET A 66 -3.37 -5.14 -6.26
C MET A 66 -3.66 -6.41 -7.05
N TRP A 67 -4.78 -7.07 -6.73
CA TRP A 67 -5.30 -8.15 -7.56
C TRP A 67 -5.78 -7.61 -8.92
N ASN A 68 -5.89 -8.50 -9.90
CA ASN A 68 -6.42 -8.13 -11.22
C ASN A 68 -7.77 -7.44 -11.09
N ILE A 69 -7.91 -6.31 -11.77
CA ILE A 69 -9.14 -5.52 -11.82
C ILE A 69 -9.39 -5.06 -13.26
N VAL A 70 -10.66 -5.02 -13.61
CA VAL A 70 -11.16 -4.31 -14.80
C VAL A 70 -12.20 -3.34 -14.29
N TYR A 71 -11.93 -2.05 -14.41
CA TYR A 71 -12.80 -1.00 -13.90
C TYR A 71 -12.76 0.21 -14.83
N THR A 72 -13.91 0.78 -15.10
CA THR A 72 -14.04 2.01 -15.90
C THR A 72 -14.35 3.16 -14.94
N ILE A 73 -13.45 4.14 -14.87
CA ILE A 73 -13.73 5.40 -14.15
C ILE A 73 -14.62 6.27 -15.03
N PRO A 74 -15.85 6.58 -14.62
CA PRO A 74 -16.75 7.44 -15.37
C PRO A 74 -16.18 8.86 -15.55
N LYS A 75 -16.56 9.52 -16.63
CA LYS A 75 -16.18 10.92 -16.84
C LYS A 75 -16.72 11.80 -15.70
N GLY A 76 -15.84 12.61 -15.13
CA GLY A 76 -16.14 13.48 -13.97
C GLY A 76 -15.81 12.86 -12.61
N SER A 77 -15.64 11.54 -12.53
CA SER A 77 -15.11 10.88 -11.34
C SER A 77 -13.58 11.05 -11.21
N ARG A 78 -13.08 10.85 -10.00
CA ARG A 78 -11.67 10.96 -9.65
C ARG A 78 -11.19 9.67 -9.01
N ILE A 79 -9.90 9.37 -9.19
CA ILE A 79 -9.24 8.29 -8.47
C ILE A 79 -8.72 8.85 -7.15
N ARG A 80 -9.02 8.14 -6.07
CA ARG A 80 -8.47 8.39 -4.75
C ARG A 80 -7.68 7.17 -4.29
N VAL A 81 -6.52 7.40 -3.71
CA VAL A 81 -5.70 6.35 -3.09
C VAL A 81 -5.48 6.70 -1.65
N ASP A 82 -5.90 5.83 -0.75
CA ASP A 82 -5.64 5.93 0.68
C ASP A 82 -4.53 4.95 1.06
N VAL A 83 -3.56 5.42 1.84
CA VAL A 83 -2.51 4.62 2.44
C VAL A 83 -2.67 4.67 3.95
N SER A 84 -2.62 3.51 4.60
CA SER A 84 -2.77 3.40 6.04
C SER A 84 -1.86 2.30 6.59
N SER A 85 -1.66 2.27 7.89
CA SER A 85 -0.96 1.18 8.60
C SER A 85 -1.88 -0.01 8.90
N SER A 86 -3.19 0.12 8.76
CA SER A 86 -4.15 -0.96 8.98
C SER A 86 -5.42 -0.76 8.18
N ASP A 87 -6.14 -1.84 7.91
CA ASP A 87 -7.48 -1.87 7.29
C ASP A 87 -8.31 -3.00 7.94
N PHE A 88 -8.45 -2.92 9.26
CA PHE A 88 -9.26 -3.89 10.03
C PHE A 88 -10.77 -3.68 9.74
N PRO A 89 -11.56 -4.74 9.58
CA PRO A 89 -11.26 -6.15 9.82
C PRO A 89 -10.81 -6.92 8.56
N GLN A 90 -10.58 -6.26 7.42
CA GLN A 90 -10.18 -6.92 6.19
C GLN A 90 -8.81 -7.59 6.33
N TYR A 91 -7.89 -6.91 7.02
CA TYR A 91 -6.56 -7.43 7.35
C TYR A 91 -6.35 -7.38 8.86
N HIS A 92 -5.58 -8.33 9.37
CA HIS A 92 -5.16 -8.33 10.77
C HIS A 92 -4.28 -7.13 11.07
N VAL A 93 -4.45 -6.54 12.26
CA VAL A 93 -3.58 -5.43 12.71
C VAL A 93 -2.17 -5.95 12.94
N HIS A 94 -1.18 -5.35 12.29
CA HIS A 94 0.22 -5.71 12.45
C HIS A 94 0.74 -5.28 13.81
N SER A 95 1.50 -6.16 14.48
CA SER A 95 2.06 -5.88 15.80
C SER A 95 3.24 -4.90 15.79
N ASN A 96 3.73 -4.50 14.60
CA ASN A 96 4.95 -3.71 14.38
C ASN A 96 6.22 -4.39 14.96
N GLN A 97 6.22 -5.72 14.98
CA GLN A 97 7.31 -6.56 15.39
C GLN A 97 7.60 -7.60 14.33
N LYS A 98 8.87 -7.94 14.16
CA LYS A 98 9.32 -8.98 13.24
C LYS A 98 8.84 -10.37 13.68
N GLY A 99 8.59 -11.26 12.72
CA GLY A 99 8.21 -12.66 12.93
C GLY A 99 6.71 -12.91 12.87
N LEU A 100 6.27 -14.12 13.25
CA LEU A 100 4.89 -14.53 13.11
C LEU A 100 3.96 -13.73 14.03
N TRP A 101 2.88 -13.20 13.49
CA TRP A 101 1.88 -12.45 14.25
C TRP A 101 1.24 -13.29 15.36
N SER A 102 1.09 -14.60 15.14
CA SER A 102 0.50 -15.54 16.12
C SER A 102 1.32 -15.70 17.41
N GLU A 103 2.59 -15.31 17.36
CA GLU A 103 3.49 -15.37 18.51
C GLU A 103 3.56 -14.04 19.27
N LYS A 104 2.89 -13.01 18.77
CA LYS A 104 2.92 -11.67 19.37
C LYS A 104 1.70 -11.45 20.27
N THR A 105 1.98 -11.08 21.50
CA THR A 105 0.95 -10.80 22.52
C THR A 105 0.69 -9.30 22.70
N GLU A 106 1.60 -8.46 22.21
CA GLU A 106 1.53 -7.01 22.35
C GLU A 106 1.83 -6.31 21.03
N ASN A 107 1.24 -5.14 20.82
CA ASN A 107 1.53 -4.28 19.70
C ASN A 107 2.50 -3.18 20.11
N LYS A 108 3.48 -2.87 19.26
CA LYS A 108 4.35 -1.70 19.40
C LYS A 108 3.77 -0.52 18.64
N ILE A 109 4.00 0.69 19.15
CA ILE A 109 3.75 1.92 18.43
C ILE A 109 4.85 2.07 17.37
N ALA A 110 4.48 2.31 16.12
CA ALA A 110 5.40 2.59 15.03
C ALA A 110 5.23 4.04 14.56
N HIS A 111 6.34 4.75 14.41
CA HIS A 111 6.38 6.04 13.75
C HIS A 111 6.84 5.82 12.31
N GLN A 112 5.97 6.13 11.37
CA GLN A 112 6.17 5.84 9.95
C GLN A 112 6.19 7.13 9.14
N THR A 113 7.08 7.19 8.16
CA THR A 113 7.17 8.29 7.20
C THR A 113 6.97 7.73 5.79
N ILE A 114 6.18 8.43 4.98
CA ILE A 114 6.02 8.16 3.54
C ILE A 114 6.60 9.33 2.78
N HIS A 115 7.59 9.05 1.94
CA HIS A 115 8.25 10.08 1.12
C HIS A 115 7.45 10.34 -0.16
N MET A 116 7.12 11.60 -0.42
CA MET A 116 6.21 12.03 -1.49
C MET A 116 6.90 12.83 -2.62
N GLY A 117 8.21 12.85 -2.67
CA GLY A 117 8.89 13.64 -3.68
C GLY A 117 10.40 13.42 -3.74
N GLY A 118 11.08 14.12 -4.65
CA GLY A 118 12.51 13.97 -4.89
C GLY A 118 12.87 12.60 -5.46
N GLU A 119 13.99 12.05 -5.05
CA GLU A 119 14.48 10.73 -5.49
C GLU A 119 13.67 9.56 -4.92
N ALA A 120 12.98 9.79 -3.79
CA ALA A 120 12.14 8.80 -3.10
C ALA A 120 10.64 9.12 -3.26
N ALA A 121 10.20 9.34 -4.49
CA ALA A 121 8.81 9.69 -4.79
C ALA A 121 7.90 8.45 -4.79
N SER A 122 7.05 8.31 -3.79
CA SER A 122 5.97 7.32 -3.78
C SER A 122 4.98 7.57 -4.92
N CYS A 123 4.49 6.53 -5.56
CA CYS A 123 3.59 6.65 -6.71
C CYS A 123 2.60 5.50 -6.82
N VAL A 124 1.56 5.73 -7.61
CA VAL A 124 0.58 4.72 -8.02
C VAL A 124 0.81 4.37 -9.48
N ILE A 125 0.88 3.09 -9.79
CA ILE A 125 1.07 2.56 -11.14
C ILE A 125 -0.25 1.96 -11.60
N LEU A 126 -0.87 2.57 -12.62
CA LEU A 126 -2.16 2.15 -13.16
C LEU A 126 -1.97 1.62 -14.58
N PRO A 127 -2.28 0.33 -14.85
CA PRO A 127 -2.32 -0.19 -16.22
C PRO A 127 -3.56 0.34 -16.92
N LEU A 128 -3.39 1.09 -17.99
CA LEU A 128 -4.49 1.60 -18.82
C LEU A 128 -4.73 0.69 -20.01
N MET A 129 -5.99 0.35 -20.26
CA MET A 129 -6.39 -0.31 -21.50
C MET A 129 -6.55 0.74 -22.61
N LYS A 130 -5.87 0.53 -23.73
CA LYS A 130 -6.15 1.33 -24.95
C LYS A 130 -7.53 0.93 -25.48
N LYS A 131 -8.40 1.90 -25.76
CA LYS A 131 -9.58 1.66 -26.60
C LYS A 131 -9.09 1.20 -27.98
N GLN A 132 -9.54 0.05 -28.38
CA GLN A 132 -9.40 -0.39 -29.77
C GLN A 132 -10.34 0.43 -30.65
#